data_0b59c5ef1f805c0909834e845e2ee03c
#
_entry.id   0b59c5ef1f805c0909834e845e2ee03c
#
_cell.length_a   1.000
_cell.length_b   1.000
_cell.length_c   1.000
_cell.angle_alpha   90.00
_cell.angle_beta   90.00
_cell.angle_gamma   90.00
#
_symmetry.space_group_name_H-M   'P 1'
#
loop_
_entity.id
_entity.type
_entity.pdbx_description
1 polymer ?
#
loop_
_entity_poly.entity_id
_entity_poly.type
_entity_poly.pdbx_seq_one_letter_code
_entity_poly.pdbx_strand_id
1 'polypeptide(L)'
;MPRTVPLLFLLLVASPVRAQPAVPVQVEVGKTAKVNVGLAQGLNCDDLAVVDATLVPSKDKKNVFLVLKGKAAGETYCRAGTGLGATVLVHVTVTEPEL
;
A
#
# COMPACT_ATOMS: atom_id res chain seq x y z
N MET A 1 -12.40 42.94 22.20
CA MET A 1 -12.14 42.41 21.96
C MET A 1 -11.99 41.47 21.57
N PRO A 2 -11.79 41.28 21.32
CA PRO A 2 -11.58 40.28 20.85
C PRO A 2 -11.33 39.51 20.33
N ARG A 3 -11.17 39.27 20.19
CA ARG A 3 -10.97 38.41 19.70
C ARG A 3 -11.04 37.47 19.23
N THR A 4 -11.08 37.37 19.05
CA THR A 4 -11.25 36.31 18.64
C THR A 4 -11.03 35.69 17.88
N VAL A 5 -10.86 35.48 17.63
CA VAL A 5 -10.76 34.66 16.98
C VAL A 5 -10.45 33.88 16.53
N PRO A 6 -10.23 33.83 16.57
CA PRO A 6 -10.00 32.93 16.11
C PRO A 6 -10.03 31.97 15.85
N LEU A 7 -10.11 31.89 15.92
CA LEU A 7 -10.24 30.81 15.69
C LEU A 7 -10.34 30.16 15.02
N LEU A 8 -10.40 30.56 14.94
CA LEU A 8 -10.76 29.81 14.38
C LEU A 8 -10.28 29.18 13.69
N PHE A 9 -10.00 29.22 13.68
CA PHE A 9 -9.71 28.38 13.11
C PHE A 9 -9.57 27.49 12.73
N LEU A 10 -9.64 27.69 13.01
CA LEU A 10 -9.73 26.66 12.85
C LEU A 10 -9.75 25.98 12.26
N LEU A 11 -9.79 26.23 12.17
CA LEU A 11 -10.09 25.34 11.76
C LEU A 11 -9.95 24.75 11.06
N LEU A 12 -9.83 24.89 10.93
CA LEU A 12 -9.93 24.19 10.38
C LEU A 12 -9.76 23.53 9.85
N VAL A 13 -9.75 23.72 9.97
CA VAL A 13 -9.85 22.93 9.66
C VAL A 13 -9.71 22.27 8.94
N ALA A 14 -9.41 21.94 8.88
CA ALA A 14 -8.95 21.17 7.81
C ALA A 14 -9.72 19.99 7.56
N SER A 15 -10.29 20.01 6.55
CA SER A 15 -10.94 18.81 6.19
C SER A 15 -9.93 17.79 5.83
N PRO A 16 -10.04 16.65 6.39
CA PRO A 16 -9.15 15.58 6.08
C PRO A 16 -9.34 15.16 4.66
N VAL A 17 -8.26 15.20 3.94
CA VAL A 17 -8.25 14.49 2.69
C VAL A 17 -8.40 13.03 3.04
N ARG A 18 -9.38 12.44 2.45
CA ARG A 18 -9.63 11.05 2.71
C ARG A 18 -8.62 10.24 1.95
N ALA A 19 -7.47 10.10 2.48
CA ALA A 19 -6.48 9.23 1.88
C ALA A 19 -6.95 7.79 2.05
N GLN A 20 -6.83 7.01 1.00
CA GLN A 20 -7.10 5.60 1.08
C GLN A 20 -6.06 4.97 2.02
N PRO A 21 -6.49 4.21 3.03
CA PRO A 21 -5.53 3.61 3.93
C PRO A 21 -4.67 2.60 3.21
N ALA A 22 -3.39 2.64 3.46
CA ALA A 22 -2.46 1.69 2.88
C ALA A 22 -2.33 0.48 3.79
N VAL A 23 -2.24 -0.70 3.19
CA VAL A 23 -1.97 -1.92 3.92
C VAL A 23 -0.47 -2.00 4.13
N PRO A 24 0.01 -1.97 5.37
CA PRO A 24 1.45 -2.04 5.60
C PRO A 24 1.95 -3.47 5.49
N VAL A 25 3.05 -3.64 4.77
CA VAL A 25 3.68 -4.94 4.61
C VAL A 25 5.18 -4.77 4.80
N GLN A 26 5.77 -5.62 5.63
CA GLN A 26 7.20 -5.65 5.81
C GLN A 26 7.75 -6.96 5.31
N VAL A 27 8.84 -6.91 4.59
CA VAL A 27 9.48 -8.10 4.06
C VAL A 27 10.97 -7.88 4.05
N GLU A 28 11.74 -8.91 4.34
CA GLU A 28 13.19 -8.84 4.26
C GLU A 28 13.66 -9.12 2.84
N VAL A 29 14.82 -8.58 2.51
CA VAL A 29 15.45 -8.87 1.23
C VAL A 29 15.57 -10.38 1.07
N GLY A 30 15.13 -10.91 -0.07
CA GLY A 30 15.17 -12.32 -0.35
C GLY A 30 13.99 -13.12 0.15
N LYS A 31 13.12 -12.50 0.92
CA LYS A 31 11.92 -13.17 1.44
C LYS A 31 10.68 -12.72 0.67
N THR A 32 9.60 -13.43 0.87
CA THR A 32 8.33 -13.10 0.21
C THR A 32 7.25 -12.89 1.23
N ALA A 33 6.28 -12.05 0.86
CA ALA A 33 5.07 -11.81 1.64
C ALA A 33 3.88 -11.89 0.71
N LYS A 34 2.72 -12.25 1.22
CA LYS A 34 1.49 -12.34 0.45
C LYS A 34 0.44 -11.46 1.07
N VAL A 35 -0.31 -10.77 0.22
CA VAL A 35 -1.40 -9.90 0.64
C VAL A 35 -2.62 -10.27 -0.19
N ASN A 36 -3.76 -10.47 0.48
CA ASN A 36 -5.00 -10.72 -0.24
C ASN A 36 -5.52 -9.39 -0.78
N VAL A 37 -5.60 -9.28 -2.09
CA VAL A 37 -6.06 -8.05 -2.73
C VAL A 37 -7.39 -8.25 -3.46
N GLY A 38 -8.16 -9.23 -3.03
CA GLY A 38 -9.49 -9.47 -3.56
C GLY A 38 -9.44 -9.98 -4.99
N LEU A 39 -10.16 -9.33 -5.87
CA LEU A 39 -10.24 -9.74 -7.27
C LEU A 39 -9.43 -8.82 -8.17
N ALA A 40 -8.29 -8.37 -7.70
CA ALA A 40 -7.46 -7.44 -8.45
C ALA A 40 -7.04 -8.02 -9.79
N GLN A 41 -7.04 -7.19 -10.81
CA GLN A 41 -6.64 -7.59 -12.16
C GLN A 41 -5.43 -6.84 -12.65
N GLY A 42 -5.12 -5.70 -12.06
CA GLY A 42 -3.99 -4.89 -12.45
C GLY A 42 -3.10 -4.59 -11.27
N LEU A 43 -1.83 -4.38 -11.54
CA LEU A 43 -0.83 -4.15 -10.50
C LEU A 43 0.15 -3.11 -10.99
N ASN A 44 0.46 -2.16 -10.12
CA ASN A 44 1.44 -1.14 -10.42
C ASN A 44 2.19 -0.80 -9.14
N CYS A 45 3.50 -0.94 -9.17
CA CYS A 45 4.36 -0.56 -8.07
C CYS A 45 5.23 0.61 -8.48
N ASP A 46 5.50 1.51 -7.54
CA ASP A 46 6.25 2.72 -7.83
C ASP A 46 7.73 2.43 -8.09
N ASP A 47 8.30 1.45 -7.39
CA ASP A 47 9.74 1.20 -7.50
C ASP A 47 10.01 -0.29 -7.52
N LEU A 48 10.21 -0.83 -8.71
CA LEU A 48 10.47 -2.24 -8.89
C LEU A 48 11.93 -2.62 -8.58
N ALA A 49 12.76 -1.65 -8.26
CA ALA A 49 14.11 -1.97 -7.77
C ALA A 49 14.08 -2.41 -6.32
N VAL A 50 13.03 -2.04 -5.58
CA VAL A 50 12.89 -2.40 -4.17
C VAL A 50 12.21 -3.74 -4.01
N VAL A 51 11.24 -4.05 -4.85
CA VAL A 51 10.41 -5.23 -4.66
C VAL A 51 9.95 -5.77 -6.01
N ASP A 52 9.91 -7.11 -6.11
CA ASP A 52 9.20 -7.78 -7.19
C ASP A 52 7.78 -8.06 -6.73
N ALA A 53 6.82 -7.78 -7.58
CA ALA A 53 5.42 -7.95 -7.23
C ALA A 53 4.70 -8.70 -8.33
N THR A 54 3.86 -9.65 -7.93
CA THR A 54 3.12 -10.50 -8.86
C THR A 54 1.74 -10.77 -8.29
N LEU A 55 0.75 -10.84 -9.16
CA LEU A 55 -0.59 -11.24 -8.76
C LEU A 55 -0.76 -12.73 -9.03
N VAL A 56 -1.18 -13.47 -8.00
CA VAL A 56 -1.36 -14.92 -8.10
C VAL A 56 -2.77 -15.26 -7.65
N PRO A 57 -3.59 -15.86 -8.50
CA PRO A 57 -4.94 -16.23 -8.08
C PRO A 57 -4.89 -17.40 -7.10
N SER A 58 -5.87 -17.42 -6.19
CA SER A 58 -6.02 -18.55 -5.29
C SER A 58 -6.50 -19.77 -6.05
N LYS A 59 -6.44 -20.94 -5.39
CA LYS A 59 -6.84 -22.17 -6.03
C LYS A 59 -8.30 -22.16 -6.45
N ASP A 60 -9.15 -21.56 -5.65
CA ASP A 60 -10.58 -21.48 -5.96
C ASP A 60 -10.92 -20.28 -6.85
N LYS A 61 -9.93 -19.48 -7.18
CA LYS A 61 -10.06 -18.31 -8.04
C LYS A 61 -11.02 -17.25 -7.49
N LYS A 62 -11.29 -17.29 -6.21
CA LYS A 62 -12.15 -16.31 -5.58
C LYS A 62 -11.37 -15.13 -5.03
N ASN A 63 -10.07 -15.27 -4.92
CA ASN A 63 -9.19 -14.21 -4.42
C ASN A 63 -7.92 -14.18 -5.23
N VAL A 64 -7.26 -13.04 -5.20
CA VAL A 64 -5.96 -12.87 -5.80
C VAL A 64 -5.00 -12.43 -4.70
N PHE A 65 -3.82 -13.02 -4.68
CA PHE A 65 -2.80 -12.63 -3.73
C PHE A 65 -1.73 -11.82 -4.44
N LEU A 66 -1.34 -10.73 -3.79
CA LEU A 66 -0.17 -9.98 -4.21
C LEU A 66 1.02 -10.61 -3.52
N VAL A 67 1.94 -11.15 -4.31
CA VAL A 67 3.15 -11.78 -3.80
C VAL A 67 4.28 -10.79 -3.98
N LEU A 68 4.92 -10.43 -2.88
CA LEU A 68 5.96 -9.42 -2.84
C LEU A 68 7.26 -10.07 -2.42
N LYS A 69 8.30 -9.90 -3.22
CA LYS A 69 9.62 -10.38 -2.87
C LYS A 69 10.56 -9.20 -2.71
N GLY A 70 11.20 -9.09 -1.56
CA GLY A 70 12.12 -7.99 -1.29
C GLY A 70 13.38 -8.13 -2.12
N LYS A 71 13.78 -7.07 -2.80
CA LYS A 71 14.98 -7.05 -3.61
C LYS A 71 16.07 -6.18 -3.00
N ALA A 72 15.69 -5.04 -2.48
CA ALA A 72 16.64 -4.10 -1.89
C ALA A 72 15.94 -3.35 -0.79
N ALA A 73 16.67 -2.97 0.25
CA ALA A 73 16.10 -2.20 1.35
C ALA A 73 15.53 -0.90 0.83
N GLY A 74 14.34 -0.54 1.30
CA GLY A 74 13.67 0.68 0.89
C GLY A 74 12.19 0.57 1.09
N GLU A 75 11.47 1.55 0.55
CA GLU A 75 10.01 1.59 0.65
C GLU A 75 9.42 1.89 -0.71
N THR A 76 8.27 1.31 -0.96
CA THR A 76 7.55 1.60 -2.18
C THR A 76 6.07 1.36 -1.94
N TYR A 77 5.25 1.89 -2.83
CA TYR A 77 3.81 1.63 -2.81
C TYR A 77 3.44 0.82 -4.03
N CYS A 78 2.57 -0.14 -3.82
CA CYS A 78 1.99 -0.93 -4.89
C CYS A 78 0.49 -0.75 -4.88
N ARG A 79 -0.12 -0.72 -6.06
CA ARG A 79 -1.55 -0.56 -6.21
C ARG A 79 -2.09 -1.72 -7.01
N ALA A 80 -3.07 -2.40 -6.43
CA ALA A 80 -3.71 -3.53 -7.10
C ALA A 80 -5.17 -3.16 -7.32
N GLY A 81 -5.60 -3.11 -8.56
CA GLY A 81 -6.92 -2.65 -8.92
C GLY A 81 -7.82 -3.78 -9.37
N THR A 82 -9.09 -3.71 -8.99
CA THR A 82 -10.06 -4.75 -9.34
C THR A 82 -10.70 -4.57 -10.70
N GLY A 83 -10.51 -3.42 -11.32
CA GLY A 83 -11.19 -3.14 -12.58
C GLY A 83 -12.56 -2.54 -12.40
N LEU A 84 -13.03 -2.44 -11.17
CA LEU A 84 -14.32 -1.82 -10.86
C LEU A 84 -14.15 -0.50 -10.13
N GLY A 85 -12.97 0.11 -10.29
CA GLY A 85 -12.68 1.36 -9.61
C GLY A 85 -12.12 1.19 -8.21
N ALA A 86 -12.13 -0.01 -7.67
CA ALA A 86 -11.56 -0.27 -6.36
C ALA A 86 -10.09 -0.57 -6.48
N THR A 87 -9.30 -0.02 -5.58
CA THR A 87 -7.86 -0.20 -5.59
C THR A 87 -7.40 -0.47 -4.16
N VAL A 88 -6.51 -1.44 -4.01
CA VAL A 88 -5.86 -1.73 -2.74
C VAL A 88 -4.48 -1.11 -2.81
N LEU A 89 -4.19 -0.22 -1.87
CA LEU A 89 -2.89 0.43 -1.78
C LEU A 89 -2.07 -0.31 -0.73
N VAL A 90 -0.89 -0.74 -1.11
CA VAL A 90 -0.01 -1.50 -0.22
C VAL A 90 1.28 -0.71 -0.04
N HIS A 91 1.63 -0.45 1.20
CA HIS A 91 2.89 0.21 1.55
C HIS A 91 3.90 -0.85 1.93
N VAL A 92 4.88 -1.06 1.09
CA VAL A 92 5.87 -2.12 1.25
C VAL A 92 7.15 -1.53 1.81
N THR A 93 7.60 -2.10 2.91
CA THR A 93 8.89 -1.75 3.51
C THR A 93 9.78 -2.98 3.44
N VAL A 94 10.90 -2.85 2.74
CA VAL A 94 11.86 -3.93 2.59
C VAL A 94 13.05 -3.62 3.48
N THR A 95 13.40 -4.55 4.35
CA THR A 95 14.48 -4.37 5.31
C THR A 95 15.58 -5.36 5.02
N GLU A 96 16.80 -4.99 5.43
CA GLU A 96 17.93 -5.91 5.33
C GLU A 96 17.73 -7.01 6.35
N PRO A 97 18.12 -8.24 6.02
CA PRO A 97 18.03 -9.32 7.00
C PRO A 97 19.04 -9.08 8.10
N GLU A 98 18.66 -9.46 9.31
CA GLU A 98 19.59 -9.39 10.44
C GLU A 98 20.54 -10.56 10.38
N LEU A 99 21.78 -10.29 10.74
CA LEU A 99 22.83 -11.31 10.73
C LEU A 99 22.98 -11.98 12.09
#